data_27105f9e7fb51b631235d0eb894de51c
#
_entry.id   27105f9e7fb51b631235d0eb894de51c
#
_cell.length_a   1.000
_cell.length_b   1.000
_cell.length_c   1.000
_cell.angle_alpha   90.00
_cell.angle_beta   90.00
_cell.angle_gamma   90.00
#
_symmetry.space_group_name_H-M   'P 1'
#
loop_
_entity.id
_entity.type
_entity.pdbx_description
1 polymer ?
#
loop_
_entity_poly.entity_id
_entity_poly.type
_entity_poly.pdbx_seq_one_letter_code
_entity_poly.pdbx_strand_id
1 'polypeptide(L)'
;VNAFKSLSIAGAKGFLRDKAAVFFILLFPLMFLVIFGLLFRDAGTDKIKLAVVGDGPVVRALSQAGVVETQRFDSADAAVATVRAGDLPGAVIENGTNVQLRFAASDQNQSGIVNGLVSSVVDKANVAATGQQPRFTFQPSQVEDDSLNAIQYLTPGILSWAVASAGVFGAAMTFVQWRRKQVLRRLWLAPVSPATVLMSRIGVTLGIAISQAVLFVGIACLPLFGLRLAGTWWLSIPVFLFGMLAFFAIGLLIGSFAKTEEAANGAAQIVVLPMAFLSGTFFPIDRSPGWLQTVSQIFPLRHMNDGMQDFLVRGKGIEALVVPSAILIGFTLVVGFVATRVFRWDS
;
A
#
# COMPACT_ATOMS: atom_id res chain seq x y z
N VAL A 1 -31.77 9.48 21.20
CA VAL A 1 -30.35 9.51 21.64
C VAL A 1 -29.99 8.25 22.41
N ASN A 2 -30.86 7.77 23.30
CA ASN A 2 -30.59 6.58 24.14
C ASN A 2 -30.48 5.29 23.32
N ALA A 3 -31.37 5.08 22.32
CA ALA A 3 -31.36 3.88 21.48
C ALA A 3 -30.10 3.79 20.62
N PHE A 4 -29.71 4.89 19.98
CA PHE A 4 -28.46 4.96 19.21
C PHE A 4 -27.25 4.61 20.08
N LYS A 5 -27.09 5.27 21.23
CA LYS A 5 -25.98 5.04 22.16
C LYS A 5 -25.95 3.58 22.64
N SER A 6 -27.09 3.01 23.05
CA SER A 6 -27.18 1.65 23.53
C SER A 6 -26.82 0.62 22.46
N LEU A 7 -27.31 0.81 21.22
CA LEU A 7 -26.99 -0.06 20.09
C LEU A 7 -25.50 0.04 19.70
N SER A 8 -24.96 1.25 19.70
CA SER A 8 -23.53 1.47 19.39
C SER A 8 -22.62 0.83 20.45
N ILE A 9 -22.93 0.98 21.75
CA ILE A 9 -22.16 0.34 22.82
C ILE A 9 -22.29 -1.19 22.73
N ALA A 10 -23.48 -1.71 22.48
CA ALA A 10 -23.67 -3.16 22.32
C ALA A 10 -22.89 -3.71 21.13
N GLY A 11 -22.91 -2.99 19.99
CA GLY A 11 -22.14 -3.34 18.79
C GLY A 11 -20.62 -3.32 19.02
N ALA A 12 -20.10 -2.28 19.67
CA ALA A 12 -18.68 -2.16 20.02
C ALA A 12 -18.23 -3.27 20.99
N LYS A 13 -19.04 -3.56 22.03
CA LYS A 13 -18.77 -4.67 22.95
C LYS A 13 -18.82 -6.03 22.24
N GLY A 14 -19.76 -6.21 21.30
CA GLY A 14 -19.86 -7.41 20.47
C GLY A 14 -18.58 -7.63 19.67
N PHE A 15 -18.10 -6.59 19.00
CA PHE A 15 -16.84 -6.63 18.24
C PHE A 15 -15.64 -6.98 19.13
N LEU A 16 -15.47 -6.31 20.27
CA LEU A 16 -14.33 -6.55 21.16
C LEU A 16 -14.35 -7.95 21.79
N ARG A 17 -15.51 -8.58 21.92
CA ARG A 17 -15.65 -9.96 22.43
C ARG A 17 -15.38 -11.01 21.34
N ASP A 18 -15.52 -10.66 20.09
CA ASP A 18 -15.22 -11.53 18.95
C ASP A 18 -13.72 -11.46 18.62
N LYS A 19 -12.95 -12.37 19.26
CA LYS A 19 -11.50 -12.43 19.09
C LYS A 19 -11.07 -12.63 17.63
N ALA A 20 -11.86 -13.40 16.88
CA ALA A 20 -11.58 -13.63 15.45
C ALA A 20 -11.81 -12.36 14.65
N ALA A 21 -12.90 -11.64 14.87
CA ALA A 21 -13.15 -10.36 14.21
C ALA A 21 -12.08 -9.32 14.55
N VAL A 22 -11.66 -9.21 15.82
CA VAL A 22 -10.56 -8.32 16.24
C VAL A 22 -9.26 -8.68 15.54
N PHE A 23 -8.92 -9.98 15.48
CA PHE A 23 -7.71 -10.45 14.82
C PHE A 23 -7.73 -10.11 13.33
N PHE A 24 -8.76 -10.55 12.59
CA PHE A 24 -8.80 -10.39 11.14
C PHE A 24 -9.02 -8.95 10.68
N ILE A 25 -9.70 -8.12 11.47
CA ILE A 25 -9.97 -6.73 11.11
C ILE A 25 -8.83 -5.80 11.53
N LEU A 26 -8.25 -5.97 12.73
CA LEU A 26 -7.21 -5.08 13.24
C LEU A 26 -5.80 -5.64 13.05
N LEU A 27 -5.54 -6.86 13.56
CA LEU A 27 -4.18 -7.38 13.66
C LEU A 27 -3.67 -7.92 12.32
N PHE A 28 -4.50 -8.60 11.56
CA PHE A 28 -4.08 -9.22 10.30
C PHE A 28 -3.59 -8.20 9.26
N PRO A 29 -4.31 -7.12 8.94
CA PRO A 29 -3.78 -6.08 8.05
C PRO A 29 -2.55 -5.37 8.63
N LEU A 30 -2.51 -5.14 9.95
CA LEU A 30 -1.36 -4.56 10.62
C LEU A 30 -0.11 -5.43 10.49
N MET A 31 -0.28 -6.75 10.57
CA MET A 31 0.81 -7.71 10.35
C MET A 31 1.40 -7.56 8.94
N PHE A 32 0.59 -7.32 7.92
CA PHE A 32 1.09 -7.00 6.58
C PHE A 32 1.93 -5.73 6.56
N LEU A 33 1.49 -4.66 7.22
CA LEU A 33 2.25 -3.43 7.32
C LEU A 33 3.62 -3.68 7.98
N VAL A 34 3.64 -4.45 9.08
CA VAL A 34 4.87 -4.76 9.81
C VAL A 34 5.80 -5.63 8.96
N ILE A 35 5.28 -6.72 8.36
CA ILE A 35 6.08 -7.64 7.54
C ILE A 35 6.67 -6.91 6.32
N PHE A 36 5.84 -6.23 5.54
CA PHE A 36 6.31 -5.52 4.36
C PHE A 36 7.17 -4.31 4.73
N GLY A 37 6.83 -3.60 5.80
CA GLY A 37 7.64 -2.49 6.30
C GLY A 37 9.04 -2.92 6.72
N LEU A 38 9.18 -4.08 7.34
CA LEU A 38 10.49 -4.65 7.68
C LEU A 38 11.21 -5.22 6.46
N LEU A 39 10.49 -5.92 5.58
CA LEU A 39 11.07 -6.54 4.38
C LEU A 39 11.65 -5.50 3.42
N PHE A 40 10.96 -4.38 3.25
CA PHE A 40 11.37 -3.32 2.33
C PHE A 40 12.06 -2.14 3.00
N ARG A 41 12.34 -2.22 4.31
CA ARG A 41 13.00 -1.17 5.07
C ARG A 41 14.32 -0.75 4.44
N ASP A 42 15.13 -1.72 4.08
CA ASP A 42 16.51 -1.52 3.61
C ASP A 42 16.62 -1.58 2.07
N ALA A 43 15.49 -1.76 1.36
CA ALA A 43 15.46 -1.92 -0.10
C ALA A 43 15.94 -0.68 -0.91
N GLY A 44 16.23 0.44 -0.26
CA GLY A 44 16.76 1.65 -0.89
C GLY A 44 18.09 2.15 -0.31
N THR A 45 18.61 1.51 0.73
CA THR A 45 19.81 1.95 1.47
C THR A 45 21.01 1.02 1.35
N ASP A 46 20.80 -0.20 0.86
CA ASP A 46 21.89 -1.13 0.67
C ASP A 46 22.82 -0.65 -0.44
N LYS A 47 24.11 -0.48 -0.08
CA LYS A 47 25.15 -0.27 -1.08
C LYS A 47 25.16 -1.44 -2.04
N ILE A 48 25.23 -1.14 -3.33
CA ILE A 48 25.35 -2.17 -4.35
C ILE A 48 26.66 -2.92 -4.14
N LYS A 49 26.59 -4.23 -3.86
CA LYS A 49 27.78 -5.07 -3.71
C LYS A 49 28.25 -5.50 -5.08
N LEU A 50 29.50 -5.20 -5.42
CA LEU A 50 30.10 -5.61 -6.69
C LEU A 50 31.36 -6.43 -6.44
N ALA A 51 31.47 -7.55 -7.16
CA ALA A 51 32.76 -8.24 -7.27
C ALA A 51 33.73 -7.38 -8.07
N VAL A 52 34.97 -7.26 -7.63
CA VAL A 52 36.02 -6.55 -8.39
C VAL A 52 37.26 -7.42 -8.50
N VAL A 53 37.86 -7.39 -9.72
CA VAL A 53 39.11 -8.09 -10.03
C VAL A 53 40.06 -7.09 -10.66
N GLY A 54 41.26 -6.99 -10.14
CA GLY A 54 42.28 -6.04 -10.56
C GLY A 54 42.48 -4.87 -9.59
N ASP A 55 43.44 -4.00 -9.90
CA ASP A 55 43.89 -2.88 -9.06
C ASP A 55 43.95 -1.56 -9.86
N GLY A 56 43.33 -1.48 -10.98
CA GLY A 56 43.37 -0.33 -11.86
C GLY A 56 42.60 0.89 -11.37
N PRO A 57 42.65 2.00 -12.13
CA PRO A 57 42.02 3.27 -11.76
C PRO A 57 40.49 3.15 -11.62
N VAL A 58 39.83 2.30 -12.41
CA VAL A 58 38.37 2.11 -12.36
C VAL A 58 37.94 1.39 -11.11
N VAL A 59 38.62 0.29 -10.73
CA VAL A 59 38.34 -0.45 -9.50
C VAL A 59 38.57 0.43 -8.26
N ARG A 60 39.63 1.24 -8.24
CA ARG A 60 39.91 2.19 -7.17
C ARG A 60 38.83 3.27 -7.07
N ALA A 61 38.41 3.83 -8.20
CA ALA A 61 37.35 4.84 -8.23
C ALA A 61 36.01 4.27 -7.75
N LEU A 62 35.65 3.04 -8.12
CA LEU A 62 34.46 2.35 -7.61
C LEU A 62 34.50 2.15 -6.11
N SER A 63 35.65 1.72 -5.57
CA SER A 63 35.83 1.52 -4.12
C SER A 63 35.72 2.82 -3.31
N GLN A 64 36.07 3.96 -3.92
CA GLN A 64 36.02 5.29 -3.29
C GLN A 64 34.66 5.97 -3.48
N ALA A 65 33.80 5.51 -4.40
CA ALA A 65 32.54 6.16 -4.76
C ALA A 65 31.49 6.16 -3.63
N GLY A 66 31.69 5.43 -2.53
CA GLY A 66 30.81 5.40 -1.35
C GLY A 66 29.42 4.79 -1.57
N VAL A 67 29.00 4.63 -2.81
CA VAL A 67 27.70 4.10 -3.24
C VAL A 67 27.75 2.59 -3.46
N VAL A 68 28.97 2.05 -3.57
CA VAL A 68 29.27 0.63 -3.88
C VAL A 68 30.07 0.04 -2.73
N GLU A 69 29.74 -1.19 -2.35
CA GLU A 69 30.56 -2.04 -1.52
C GLU A 69 31.31 -3.01 -2.44
N THR A 70 32.63 -2.87 -2.57
CA THR A 70 33.42 -3.72 -3.45
C THR A 70 33.96 -4.92 -2.72
N GLN A 71 33.72 -6.12 -3.26
CA GLN A 71 34.30 -7.36 -2.78
C GLN A 71 35.38 -7.83 -3.76
N ARG A 72 36.64 -7.91 -3.29
CA ARG A 72 37.79 -8.33 -4.11
C ARG A 72 37.81 -9.82 -4.33
N PHE A 73 38.15 -10.20 -5.56
CA PHE A 73 38.43 -11.57 -5.97
C PHE A 73 39.75 -11.66 -6.69
N ASP A 74 40.44 -12.77 -6.51
CA ASP A 74 41.79 -13.01 -7.08
C ASP A 74 41.69 -13.47 -8.55
N SER A 75 40.54 -13.99 -8.97
CA SER A 75 40.33 -14.43 -10.37
C SER A 75 39.00 -14.00 -10.94
N ALA A 76 38.98 -13.77 -12.24
CA ALA A 76 37.77 -13.42 -12.99
C ALA A 76 36.73 -14.53 -12.91
N ASP A 77 37.14 -15.80 -12.94
CA ASP A 77 36.24 -16.94 -12.89
C ASP A 77 35.54 -17.05 -11.54
N ALA A 78 36.22 -16.79 -10.43
CA ALA A 78 35.62 -16.77 -9.08
C ALA A 78 34.59 -15.63 -8.95
N ALA A 79 34.91 -14.44 -9.43
CA ALA A 79 33.98 -13.32 -9.44
C ALA A 79 32.72 -13.59 -10.27
N VAL A 80 32.89 -14.16 -11.48
CA VAL A 80 31.76 -14.54 -12.37
C VAL A 80 30.94 -15.68 -11.78
N ALA A 81 31.58 -16.65 -11.09
CA ALA A 81 30.87 -17.73 -10.43
C ALA A 81 29.92 -17.22 -9.34
N THR A 82 30.36 -16.23 -8.54
CA THR A 82 29.54 -15.58 -7.49
C THR A 82 28.35 -14.82 -8.09
N VAL A 83 28.55 -14.14 -9.26
CA VAL A 83 27.44 -13.50 -9.98
C VAL A 83 26.46 -14.54 -10.53
N ARG A 84 26.99 -15.65 -11.04
CA ARG A 84 26.16 -16.77 -11.56
C ARG A 84 25.37 -17.48 -10.45
N ALA A 85 25.91 -17.55 -9.24
CA ALA A 85 25.23 -18.07 -8.06
C ALA A 85 24.11 -17.14 -7.56
N GLY A 86 24.10 -15.86 -8.01
CA GLY A 86 23.12 -14.87 -7.59
C GLY A 86 23.51 -14.12 -6.29
N ASP A 87 24.71 -14.35 -5.76
CA ASP A 87 25.17 -13.74 -4.51
C ASP A 87 25.54 -12.26 -4.69
N LEU A 88 25.99 -11.89 -5.90
CA LEU A 88 26.35 -10.53 -6.28
C LEU A 88 25.68 -10.12 -7.61
N PRO A 89 25.21 -8.88 -7.75
CA PRO A 89 24.54 -8.40 -8.96
C PRO A 89 25.46 -8.19 -10.17
N GLY A 90 26.77 -8.04 -9.92
CA GLY A 90 27.73 -7.83 -10.99
C GLY A 90 29.20 -8.00 -10.55
N ALA A 91 30.06 -8.21 -11.54
CA ALA A 91 31.50 -8.28 -11.41
C ALA A 91 32.19 -7.34 -12.41
N VAL A 92 33.11 -6.50 -11.91
CA VAL A 92 33.96 -5.62 -12.69
C VAL A 92 35.36 -6.23 -12.74
N ILE A 93 35.83 -6.55 -13.93
CA ILE A 93 37.14 -7.16 -14.19
C ILE A 93 37.98 -6.14 -14.95
N GLU A 94 39.02 -5.63 -14.33
CA GLU A 94 39.93 -4.65 -14.91
C GLU A 94 41.26 -5.30 -15.23
N ASN A 95 41.59 -5.39 -16.54
CA ASN A 95 42.86 -5.89 -17.06
C ASN A 95 43.53 -4.81 -17.89
N GLY A 96 44.43 -4.02 -17.28
CA GLY A 96 45.08 -2.89 -17.95
C GLY A 96 44.06 -1.83 -18.35
N THR A 97 43.92 -1.58 -19.68
CA THR A 97 42.93 -0.63 -20.22
C THR A 97 41.59 -1.26 -20.54
N ASN A 98 41.43 -2.55 -20.36
CA ASN A 98 40.19 -3.25 -20.69
C ASN A 98 39.38 -3.48 -19.41
N VAL A 99 38.18 -2.87 -19.32
CA VAL A 99 37.21 -3.03 -18.24
C VAL A 99 36.03 -3.82 -18.72
N GLN A 100 35.80 -4.98 -18.16
CA GLN A 100 34.65 -5.85 -18.46
C GLN A 100 33.68 -5.85 -17.29
N LEU A 101 32.41 -5.55 -17.57
CA LEU A 101 31.33 -5.73 -16.64
C LEU A 101 30.55 -7.02 -16.96
N ARG A 102 30.44 -7.90 -15.97
CA ARG A 102 29.60 -9.10 -16.00
C ARG A 102 28.48 -8.91 -14.99
N PHE A 103 27.22 -9.00 -15.39
CA PHE A 103 26.07 -8.79 -14.51
C PHE A 103 25.03 -9.88 -14.70
N ALA A 104 24.24 -10.11 -13.63
CA ALA A 104 23.18 -11.11 -13.65
C ALA A 104 21.97 -10.57 -14.48
N ALA A 105 21.49 -11.34 -15.44
CA ALA A 105 20.34 -10.98 -16.27
C ALA A 105 18.99 -11.10 -15.55
N SER A 106 18.97 -11.71 -14.35
CA SER A 106 17.76 -11.99 -13.58
C SER A 106 17.11 -10.77 -12.94
N ASP A 107 17.90 -9.70 -12.66
CA ASP A 107 17.41 -8.45 -12.11
C ASP A 107 17.74 -7.28 -13.02
N GLN A 108 16.78 -6.93 -13.89
CA GLN A 108 16.95 -5.84 -14.87
C GLN A 108 17.15 -4.47 -14.22
N ASN A 109 16.57 -4.22 -13.05
CA ASN A 109 16.70 -2.95 -12.35
C ASN A 109 18.10 -2.78 -11.79
N GLN A 110 18.62 -3.76 -11.06
CA GLN A 110 19.97 -3.72 -10.52
C GLN A 110 21.02 -3.72 -11.65
N SER A 111 20.79 -4.49 -12.70
CA SER A 111 21.67 -4.53 -13.87
C SER A 111 21.77 -3.17 -14.57
N GLY A 112 20.66 -2.45 -14.72
CA GLY A 112 20.65 -1.09 -15.27
C GLY A 112 21.44 -0.10 -14.43
N ILE A 113 21.29 -0.13 -13.11
CA ILE A 113 22.00 0.73 -12.17
C ILE A 113 23.51 0.43 -12.19
N VAL A 114 23.90 -0.84 -12.12
CA VAL A 114 25.29 -1.28 -12.16
C VAL A 114 25.97 -0.86 -13.46
N ASN A 115 25.29 -1.07 -14.59
CA ASN A 115 25.82 -0.70 -15.92
C ASN A 115 26.01 0.82 -16.03
N GLY A 116 25.01 1.62 -15.63
CA GLY A 116 25.12 3.08 -15.65
C GLY A 116 26.23 3.61 -14.74
N LEU A 117 26.38 3.03 -13.55
CA LEU A 117 27.41 3.43 -12.59
C LEU A 117 28.81 3.10 -13.10
N VAL A 118 29.05 1.88 -13.58
CA VAL A 118 30.36 1.46 -14.11
C VAL A 118 30.73 2.26 -15.34
N SER A 119 29.79 2.50 -16.28
CA SER A 119 29.99 3.35 -17.45
C SER A 119 30.42 4.76 -17.04
N SER A 120 29.74 5.38 -16.09
CA SER A 120 30.06 6.73 -15.60
C SER A 120 31.46 6.81 -14.97
N VAL A 121 31.91 5.75 -14.25
CA VAL A 121 33.23 5.70 -13.64
C VAL A 121 34.31 5.51 -14.73
N VAL A 122 34.06 4.65 -15.72
CA VAL A 122 34.98 4.45 -16.87
C VAL A 122 35.12 5.75 -17.66
N ASP A 123 34.04 6.47 -17.92
CA ASP A 123 34.09 7.76 -18.65
C ASP A 123 34.90 8.81 -17.87
N LYS A 124 34.70 8.90 -16.55
CA LYS A 124 35.52 9.77 -15.68
C LYS A 124 37.00 9.39 -15.68
N ALA A 125 37.30 8.09 -15.63
CA ALA A 125 38.69 7.60 -15.70
C ALA A 125 39.33 7.93 -17.05
N ASN A 126 38.60 7.80 -18.19
CA ASN A 126 39.07 8.17 -19.51
C ASN A 126 39.38 9.67 -19.60
N VAL A 127 38.48 10.52 -19.08
CA VAL A 127 38.70 11.98 -19.05
C VAL A 127 39.96 12.33 -18.23
N ALA A 128 40.10 11.71 -17.04
CA ALA A 128 41.25 11.93 -16.18
C ALA A 128 42.58 11.46 -16.84
N ALA A 129 42.54 10.39 -17.63
CA ALA A 129 43.71 9.88 -18.34
C ALA A 129 44.17 10.80 -19.52
N THR A 130 43.27 11.60 -20.11
CA THR A 130 43.61 12.53 -21.19
C THR A 130 44.25 13.83 -20.71
N GLY A 131 44.20 14.13 -19.39
CA GLY A 131 44.70 15.38 -18.82
C GLY A 131 43.95 16.64 -19.27
N GLN A 132 42.87 16.51 -20.02
CA GLN A 132 42.02 17.61 -20.45
C GLN A 132 40.89 17.82 -19.44
N GLN A 133 40.56 19.09 -19.14
CA GLN A 133 39.38 19.39 -18.34
C GLN A 133 38.11 18.96 -19.08
N PRO A 134 37.12 18.36 -18.36
CA PRO A 134 35.87 17.96 -18.97
C PRO A 134 35.18 19.18 -19.59
N ARG A 135 34.82 19.09 -20.89
CA ARG A 135 34.09 20.15 -21.61
C ARG A 135 32.66 20.35 -21.06
N PHE A 136 32.11 19.33 -20.44
CA PHE A 136 30.76 19.33 -19.88
C PHE A 136 30.84 19.02 -18.38
N THR A 137 30.25 19.87 -17.56
CA THR A 137 30.07 19.62 -16.13
C THR A 137 28.70 18.98 -15.92
N PHE A 138 28.70 17.75 -15.40
CA PHE A 138 27.49 17.11 -14.96
C PHE A 138 27.22 17.56 -13.51
N GLN A 139 26.14 18.33 -13.32
CA GLN A 139 25.65 18.69 -12.00
C GLN A 139 24.36 17.90 -11.75
N PRO A 140 24.41 16.76 -11.04
CA PRO A 140 23.20 16.10 -10.62
C PRO A 140 22.52 16.99 -9.58
N SER A 141 21.37 17.53 -9.88
CA SER A 141 20.47 18.08 -8.89
C SER A 141 19.46 17.00 -8.54
N GLN A 142 19.36 16.67 -7.27
CA GLN A 142 18.27 15.85 -6.78
C GLN A 142 17.02 16.73 -6.88
N VAL A 143 16.16 16.46 -7.85
CA VAL A 143 14.78 16.95 -7.83
C VAL A 143 14.09 16.10 -6.79
N GLU A 144 13.32 16.72 -5.88
CA GLU A 144 12.45 15.97 -4.99
C GLU A 144 11.62 15.04 -5.86
N ASP A 145 11.95 13.75 -5.78
CA ASP A 145 11.29 12.72 -6.55
C ASP A 145 10.00 12.39 -5.80
N ASP A 146 8.86 12.49 -6.49
CA ASP A 146 7.56 11.99 -6.00
C ASP A 146 7.55 10.48 -5.80
N SER A 147 8.67 9.78 -5.98
CA SER A 147 8.83 8.36 -5.71
C SER A 147 8.76 8.11 -4.21
N LEU A 148 7.68 7.49 -3.82
CA LEU A 148 7.43 7.12 -2.44
C LEU A 148 8.34 5.94 -2.05
N ASN A 149 8.98 6.03 -0.89
CA ASN A 149 9.61 4.88 -0.26
C ASN A 149 8.56 3.79 -0.03
N ALA A 150 8.99 2.53 0.03
CA ALA A 150 8.07 1.39 0.18
C ALA A 150 7.07 1.58 1.33
N ILE A 151 7.51 2.08 2.49
CA ILE A 151 6.61 2.33 3.64
C ILE A 151 5.63 3.48 3.37
N GLN A 152 6.06 4.53 2.67
CA GLN A 152 5.20 5.64 2.30
C GLN A 152 4.13 5.23 1.29
N TYR A 153 4.46 4.29 0.40
CA TYR A 153 3.52 3.72 -0.56
C TYR A 153 2.57 2.71 0.10
N LEU A 154 3.12 1.76 0.86
CA LEU A 154 2.36 0.64 1.42
C LEU A 154 1.43 1.05 2.57
N THR A 155 1.81 2.04 3.39
CA THR A 155 0.99 2.43 4.55
C THR A 155 -0.40 2.93 4.17
N PRO A 156 -0.57 3.93 3.27
CA PRO A 156 -1.89 4.35 2.82
C PRO A 156 -2.66 3.24 2.11
N GLY A 157 -1.98 2.43 1.31
CA GLY A 157 -2.55 1.31 0.57
C GLY A 157 -3.14 0.24 1.49
N ILE A 158 -2.34 -0.29 2.40
CA ILE A 158 -2.76 -1.34 3.34
C ILE A 158 -3.84 -0.80 4.30
N LEU A 159 -3.73 0.45 4.75
CA LEU A 159 -4.76 1.08 5.57
C LEU A 159 -6.09 1.18 4.81
N SER A 160 -6.07 1.64 3.55
CA SER A 160 -7.26 1.72 2.71
C SER A 160 -7.92 0.35 2.50
N TRP A 161 -7.13 -0.68 2.22
CA TRP A 161 -7.61 -2.06 2.12
C TRP A 161 -8.17 -2.60 3.43
N ALA A 162 -7.51 -2.30 4.54
CA ALA A 162 -7.94 -2.72 5.87
C ALA A 162 -9.29 -2.11 6.24
N VAL A 163 -9.49 -0.82 5.96
CA VAL A 163 -10.77 -0.11 6.16
C VAL A 163 -11.85 -0.63 5.21
N ALA A 164 -11.50 -0.89 3.95
CA ALA A 164 -12.40 -1.50 2.99
C ALA A 164 -12.89 -2.87 3.47
N SER A 165 -11.96 -3.72 3.93
CA SER A 165 -12.28 -5.03 4.50
C SER A 165 -13.17 -4.90 5.72
N ALA A 166 -12.81 -4.03 6.68
CA ALA A 166 -13.62 -3.80 7.88
C ALA A 166 -15.04 -3.32 7.55
N GLY A 167 -15.18 -2.39 6.57
CA GLY A 167 -16.46 -1.89 6.11
C GLY A 167 -17.33 -2.97 5.48
N VAL A 168 -16.78 -3.70 4.50
CA VAL A 168 -17.50 -4.73 3.74
C VAL A 168 -17.86 -5.92 4.62
N PHE A 169 -16.87 -6.56 5.25
CA PHE A 169 -17.11 -7.74 6.09
C PHE A 169 -17.92 -7.39 7.34
N GLY A 170 -17.60 -6.26 7.98
CA GLY A 170 -18.29 -5.82 9.19
C GLY A 170 -19.78 -5.56 8.95
N ALA A 171 -20.15 -4.94 7.83
CA ALA A 171 -21.54 -4.75 7.48
C ALA A 171 -22.20 -6.05 7.03
N ALA A 172 -21.64 -6.77 6.06
CA ALA A 172 -22.21 -7.99 5.48
C ALA A 172 -22.52 -9.03 6.57
N MET A 173 -21.52 -9.38 7.39
CA MET A 173 -21.66 -10.37 8.45
C MET A 173 -22.68 -9.95 9.50
N THR A 174 -22.68 -8.68 9.91
CA THR A 174 -23.60 -8.21 10.93
C THR A 174 -25.05 -8.36 10.47
N PHE A 175 -25.38 -7.95 9.25
CA PHE A 175 -26.76 -8.01 8.78
C PHE A 175 -27.25 -9.45 8.57
N VAL A 176 -26.37 -10.35 8.09
CA VAL A 176 -26.70 -11.78 7.99
C VAL A 176 -26.91 -12.40 9.37
N GLN A 177 -26.04 -12.13 10.34
CA GLN A 177 -26.19 -12.62 11.71
C GLN A 177 -27.46 -12.08 12.37
N TRP A 178 -27.77 -10.80 12.20
CA TRP A 178 -28.99 -10.21 12.78
C TRP A 178 -30.25 -10.82 12.18
N ARG A 179 -30.24 -11.15 10.88
CA ARG A 179 -31.34 -11.86 10.25
C ARG A 179 -31.49 -13.28 10.82
N ARG A 180 -30.39 -14.05 10.87
CA ARG A 180 -30.42 -15.43 11.42
C ARG A 180 -30.82 -15.49 12.88
N LYS A 181 -30.36 -14.55 13.70
CA LYS A 181 -30.71 -14.48 15.13
C LYS A 181 -32.04 -13.78 15.41
N GLN A 182 -32.81 -13.47 14.37
CA GLN A 182 -34.10 -12.75 14.45
C GLN A 182 -33.98 -11.38 15.17
N VAL A 183 -32.80 -10.78 15.21
CA VAL A 183 -32.57 -9.45 15.82
C VAL A 183 -33.29 -8.38 15.05
N LEU A 184 -33.29 -8.43 13.72
CA LEU A 184 -33.99 -7.46 12.88
C LEU A 184 -35.48 -7.45 13.18
N ARG A 185 -36.12 -8.62 13.34
CA ARG A 185 -37.53 -8.73 13.68
C ARG A 185 -37.84 -8.13 15.07
N ARG A 186 -36.96 -8.37 16.06
CA ARG A 186 -37.10 -7.76 17.40
C ARG A 186 -36.92 -6.24 17.35
N LEU A 187 -35.99 -5.75 16.56
CA LEU A 187 -35.78 -4.32 16.37
C LEU A 187 -36.96 -3.65 15.64
N TRP A 188 -37.58 -4.35 14.69
CA TRP A 188 -38.77 -3.86 14.01
C TRP A 188 -39.99 -3.72 14.94
N LEU A 189 -40.12 -4.61 15.94
CA LEU A 189 -41.17 -4.56 16.99
C LEU A 189 -40.84 -3.55 18.10
N ALA A 190 -39.61 -3.07 18.19
CA ALA A 190 -39.19 -2.07 19.17
C ALA A 190 -39.50 -0.65 18.65
N PRO A 191 -39.70 0.35 19.53
CA PRO A 191 -39.90 1.75 19.11
C PRO A 191 -38.59 2.41 18.66
N VAL A 192 -37.89 1.79 17.69
CA VAL A 192 -36.62 2.23 17.15
C VAL A 192 -36.72 2.31 15.64
N SER A 193 -36.37 3.47 15.06
CA SER A 193 -36.41 3.62 13.60
C SER A 193 -35.28 2.82 12.91
N PRO A 194 -35.52 2.26 11.71
CA PRO A 194 -34.50 1.59 10.91
C PRO A 194 -33.25 2.45 10.68
N ALA A 195 -33.46 3.75 10.51
CA ALA A 195 -32.36 4.72 10.36
C ALA A 195 -31.45 4.75 11.60
N THR A 196 -32.02 4.72 12.81
CA THR A 196 -31.26 4.69 14.07
C THR A 196 -30.38 3.43 14.16
N VAL A 197 -30.93 2.29 13.74
CA VAL A 197 -30.21 1.00 13.71
C VAL A 197 -29.04 1.07 12.74
N LEU A 198 -29.28 1.55 11.53
CA LEU A 198 -28.24 1.70 10.49
C LEU A 198 -27.16 2.69 10.93
N MET A 199 -27.55 3.88 11.43
CA MET A 199 -26.61 4.90 11.88
C MET A 199 -25.77 4.43 13.08
N SER A 200 -26.34 3.66 14.01
CA SER A 200 -25.58 3.07 15.10
C SER A 200 -24.52 2.09 14.60
N ARG A 201 -24.84 1.34 13.55
CA ARG A 201 -23.89 0.40 12.94
C ARG A 201 -22.79 1.11 12.18
N ILE A 202 -23.12 2.16 11.40
CA ILE A 202 -22.14 3.03 10.77
C ILE A 202 -21.20 3.61 11.82
N GLY A 203 -21.73 4.11 12.95
CA GLY A 203 -20.95 4.66 14.06
C GLY A 203 -19.97 3.65 14.66
N VAL A 204 -20.39 2.41 14.86
CA VAL A 204 -19.50 1.33 15.36
C VAL A 204 -18.40 1.02 14.35
N THR A 205 -18.76 0.84 13.07
CA THR A 205 -17.79 0.54 12.02
C THR A 205 -16.79 1.71 11.84
N LEU A 206 -17.27 2.95 11.93
CA LEU A 206 -16.43 4.14 11.92
C LEU A 206 -15.47 4.18 13.11
N GLY A 207 -15.93 3.85 14.31
CA GLY A 207 -15.09 3.76 15.50
C GLY A 207 -13.98 2.72 15.34
N ILE A 208 -14.29 1.55 14.78
CA ILE A 208 -13.31 0.50 14.46
C ILE A 208 -12.30 1.02 13.41
N ALA A 209 -12.78 1.64 12.34
CA ALA A 209 -11.94 2.16 11.28
C ALA A 209 -10.99 3.27 11.78
N ILE A 210 -11.48 4.19 12.64
CA ILE A 210 -10.64 5.22 13.25
C ILE A 210 -9.58 4.59 14.16
N SER A 211 -9.96 3.61 15.01
CA SER A 211 -9.01 2.89 15.86
C SER A 211 -7.92 2.22 15.01
N GLN A 212 -8.32 1.63 13.89
CA GLN A 212 -7.42 1.02 12.92
C GLN A 212 -6.47 2.04 12.30
N ALA A 213 -6.99 3.19 11.84
CA ALA A 213 -6.17 4.25 11.26
C ALA A 213 -5.14 4.79 12.25
N VAL A 214 -5.55 5.03 13.51
CA VAL A 214 -4.64 5.50 14.57
C VAL A 214 -3.53 4.47 14.83
N LEU A 215 -3.86 3.19 14.91
CA LEU A 215 -2.87 2.13 15.10
C LEU A 215 -1.90 2.03 13.92
N PHE A 216 -2.42 2.04 12.68
CA PHE A 216 -1.60 1.93 11.48
C PHE A 216 -0.64 3.10 11.32
N VAL A 217 -1.17 4.31 11.35
CA VAL A 217 -0.35 5.52 11.21
C VAL A 217 0.61 5.64 12.39
N GLY A 218 0.15 5.36 13.61
CA GLY A 218 0.99 5.39 14.81
C GLY A 218 2.19 4.44 14.72
N ILE A 219 1.98 3.21 14.26
CA ILE A 219 3.05 2.22 14.07
C ILE A 219 3.96 2.61 12.91
N ALA A 220 3.38 3.05 11.77
CA ALA A 220 4.16 3.47 10.61
C ALA A 220 5.07 4.68 10.89
N CYS A 221 4.65 5.58 11.79
CA CYS A 221 5.44 6.74 12.22
C CYS A 221 6.56 6.40 13.22
N LEU A 222 6.63 5.17 13.74
CA LEU A 222 7.75 4.79 14.61
C LEU A 222 9.09 4.90 13.86
N PRO A 223 10.20 5.23 14.55
CA PRO A 223 11.52 5.36 13.92
C PRO A 223 11.95 4.11 13.15
N LEU A 224 11.40 2.96 13.52
CA LEU A 224 11.64 1.67 12.85
C LEU A 224 11.13 1.66 11.39
N PHE A 225 9.99 2.29 11.12
CA PHE A 225 9.35 2.31 9.80
C PHE A 225 9.55 3.64 9.06
N GLY A 226 9.66 4.75 9.79
CA GLY A 226 10.07 6.05 9.27
C GLY A 226 9.06 6.75 8.37
N LEU A 227 7.75 6.46 8.50
CA LEU A 227 6.71 7.21 7.80
C LEU A 227 6.74 8.68 8.25
N ARG A 228 6.87 9.59 7.30
CA ARG A 228 6.73 11.02 7.52
C ARG A 228 5.41 11.50 6.96
N LEU A 229 4.56 12.04 7.83
CA LEU A 229 3.28 12.62 7.41
C LEU A 229 3.51 13.98 6.75
N ALA A 230 2.83 14.21 5.63
CA ALA A 230 2.81 15.52 4.99
C ALA A 230 2.05 16.56 5.84
N GLY A 231 2.32 17.85 5.63
CA GLY A 231 1.63 18.93 6.34
C GLY A 231 0.11 18.96 6.12
N THR A 232 -0.36 18.36 5.04
CA THR A 232 -1.77 18.29 4.65
C THR A 232 -2.46 16.97 5.06
N TRP A 233 -1.85 16.17 5.92
CA TRP A 233 -2.35 14.84 6.32
C TRP A 233 -3.81 14.85 6.81
N TRP A 234 -4.28 15.92 7.41
CA TRP A 234 -5.67 16.06 7.88
C TRP A 234 -6.71 16.04 6.75
N LEU A 235 -6.33 16.35 5.50
CA LEU A 235 -7.19 16.23 4.32
C LEU A 235 -7.45 14.76 3.94
N SER A 236 -6.70 13.81 4.48
CA SER A 236 -7.01 12.39 4.33
C SER A 236 -8.28 11.99 5.09
N ILE A 237 -8.68 12.73 6.14
CA ILE A 237 -9.83 12.40 6.99
C ILE A 237 -11.15 12.34 6.19
N PRO A 238 -11.52 13.35 5.37
CA PRO A 238 -12.69 13.26 4.52
C PRO A 238 -12.67 12.06 3.57
N VAL A 239 -11.56 11.82 2.89
CA VAL A 239 -11.40 10.68 1.97
C VAL A 239 -11.59 9.35 2.71
N PHE A 240 -10.99 9.22 3.89
CA PHE A 240 -11.14 8.08 4.77
C PHE A 240 -12.61 7.84 5.17
N LEU A 241 -13.32 8.88 5.57
CA LEU A 241 -14.72 8.79 5.97
C LEU A 241 -15.63 8.38 4.80
N PHE A 242 -15.47 9.02 3.65
CA PHE A 242 -16.27 8.69 2.47
C PHE A 242 -15.94 7.30 1.93
N GLY A 243 -14.65 6.90 1.94
CA GLY A 243 -14.23 5.55 1.58
C GLY A 243 -14.87 4.50 2.49
N MET A 244 -14.81 4.69 3.82
CA MET A 244 -15.43 3.79 4.78
C MET A 244 -16.94 3.66 4.54
N LEU A 245 -17.65 4.75 4.23
CA LEU A 245 -19.09 4.72 3.91
C LEU A 245 -19.35 3.95 2.61
N ALA A 246 -18.51 4.11 1.59
CA ALA A 246 -18.64 3.37 0.33
C ALA A 246 -18.49 1.86 0.55
N PHE A 247 -17.51 1.44 1.34
CA PHE A 247 -17.32 0.02 1.65
C PHE A 247 -18.39 -0.54 2.58
N PHE A 248 -18.88 0.26 3.52
CA PHE A 248 -20.04 -0.11 4.32
C PHE A 248 -21.29 -0.33 3.44
N ALA A 249 -21.52 0.51 2.42
CA ALA A 249 -22.61 0.34 1.48
C ALA A 249 -22.49 -0.96 0.65
N ILE A 250 -21.26 -1.32 0.22
CA ILE A 250 -20.99 -2.61 -0.43
C ILE A 250 -21.33 -3.77 0.52
N GLY A 251 -20.87 -3.70 1.76
CA GLY A 251 -21.17 -4.72 2.77
C GLY A 251 -22.66 -4.84 3.07
N LEU A 252 -23.39 -3.71 3.13
CA LEU A 252 -24.84 -3.69 3.26
C LEU A 252 -25.50 -4.37 2.07
N LEU A 253 -25.06 -4.09 0.85
CA LEU A 253 -25.58 -4.73 -0.36
C LEU A 253 -25.36 -6.26 -0.30
N ILE A 254 -24.16 -6.72 0.01
CA ILE A 254 -23.85 -8.15 0.17
C ILE A 254 -24.74 -8.78 1.26
N GLY A 255 -24.84 -8.13 2.42
CA GLY A 255 -25.69 -8.58 3.54
C GLY A 255 -27.19 -8.62 3.20
N SER A 256 -27.62 -7.85 2.19
CA SER A 256 -29.03 -7.82 1.77
C SER A 256 -29.47 -9.09 1.05
N PHE A 257 -28.58 -9.73 0.24
CA PHE A 257 -28.92 -10.94 -0.52
C PHE A 257 -28.28 -12.23 0.04
N ALA A 258 -27.21 -12.15 0.81
CA ALA A 258 -26.58 -13.32 1.38
C ALA A 258 -27.47 -13.96 2.46
N LYS A 259 -27.73 -15.26 2.33
CA LYS A 259 -28.58 -16.02 3.27
C LYS A 259 -27.80 -16.63 4.43
N THR A 260 -26.53 -16.91 4.23
CA THR A 260 -25.64 -17.52 5.24
C THR A 260 -24.38 -16.69 5.44
N GLU A 261 -23.71 -16.90 6.57
CA GLU A 261 -22.45 -16.21 6.88
C GLU A 261 -21.35 -16.62 5.89
N GLU A 262 -21.34 -17.89 5.46
CA GLU A 262 -20.40 -18.41 4.49
C GLU A 262 -20.59 -17.75 3.11
N ALA A 263 -21.86 -17.60 2.68
CA ALA A 263 -22.18 -16.91 1.43
C ALA A 263 -21.81 -15.43 1.48
N ALA A 264 -22.04 -14.75 2.60
CA ALA A 264 -21.63 -13.36 2.79
C ALA A 264 -20.11 -13.22 2.78
N ASN A 265 -19.40 -14.11 3.45
CA ASN A 265 -17.94 -14.12 3.48
C ASN A 265 -17.36 -14.36 2.07
N GLY A 266 -17.86 -15.36 1.35
CA GLY A 266 -17.43 -15.64 -0.03
C GLY A 266 -17.68 -14.45 -0.96
N ALA A 267 -18.88 -13.86 -0.92
CA ALA A 267 -19.20 -12.69 -1.72
C ALA A 267 -18.32 -11.47 -1.38
N ALA A 268 -18.07 -11.23 -0.09
CA ALA A 268 -17.19 -10.16 0.36
C ALA A 268 -15.76 -10.37 -0.14
N GLN A 269 -15.24 -11.60 -0.09
CA GLN A 269 -13.89 -11.90 -0.59
C GLN A 269 -13.78 -11.73 -2.11
N ILE A 270 -14.77 -12.17 -2.88
CA ILE A 270 -14.82 -11.98 -4.35
C ILE A 270 -14.77 -10.50 -4.73
N VAL A 271 -15.30 -9.61 -3.89
CA VAL A 271 -15.26 -8.17 -4.13
C VAL A 271 -13.97 -7.54 -3.62
N VAL A 272 -13.61 -7.80 -2.36
CA VAL A 272 -12.50 -7.10 -1.68
C VAL A 272 -11.14 -7.54 -2.22
N LEU A 273 -10.94 -8.83 -2.50
CA LEU A 273 -9.62 -9.34 -2.89
C LEU A 273 -9.17 -8.83 -4.26
N PRO A 274 -9.97 -8.96 -5.34
CA PRO A 274 -9.59 -8.38 -6.63
C PRO A 274 -9.43 -6.86 -6.55
N MET A 275 -10.31 -6.18 -5.80
CA MET A 275 -10.22 -4.74 -5.59
C MET A 275 -8.89 -4.33 -4.96
N ALA A 276 -8.37 -5.10 -3.98
CA ALA A 276 -7.10 -4.82 -3.33
C ALA A 276 -5.92 -4.86 -4.32
N PHE A 277 -5.90 -5.85 -5.22
CA PHE A 277 -4.83 -5.96 -6.23
C PHE A 277 -4.98 -4.95 -7.37
N LEU A 278 -6.21 -4.70 -7.81
CA LEU A 278 -6.48 -3.83 -8.96
C LEU A 278 -6.52 -2.33 -8.62
N SER A 279 -6.48 -1.97 -7.35
CA SER A 279 -6.55 -0.56 -6.90
C SER A 279 -5.21 0.05 -6.53
N GLY A 280 -4.09 -0.63 -6.82
CA GLY A 280 -2.77 -0.09 -6.51
C GLY A 280 -2.40 -0.13 -5.02
N THR A 281 -3.06 -0.99 -4.22
CA THR A 281 -2.78 -1.13 -2.79
C THR A 281 -1.38 -1.67 -2.50
N PHE A 282 -0.97 -2.70 -3.24
CA PHE A 282 0.29 -3.41 -3.03
C PHE A 282 1.35 -3.06 -4.08
N PHE A 283 0.93 -2.72 -5.30
CA PHE A 283 1.80 -2.44 -6.43
C PHE A 283 1.35 -1.16 -7.16
N PRO A 284 2.29 -0.31 -7.61
CA PRO A 284 1.95 0.89 -8.39
C PRO A 284 1.22 0.51 -9.68
N ILE A 285 -0.06 0.86 -9.76
CA ILE A 285 -0.90 0.56 -10.94
C ILE A 285 -0.46 1.34 -12.17
N ASP A 286 0.23 2.47 -11.98
CA ASP A 286 0.68 3.35 -13.06
C ASP A 286 1.73 2.69 -13.97
N ARG A 287 2.39 1.62 -13.47
CA ARG A 287 3.33 0.79 -14.25
C ARG A 287 2.66 -0.40 -14.94
N SER A 288 1.36 -0.56 -14.77
CA SER A 288 0.58 -1.66 -15.36
C SER A 288 0.10 -1.33 -16.77
N PRO A 289 -0.30 -2.32 -17.59
CA PRO A 289 -0.89 -2.08 -18.91
C PRO A 289 -2.09 -1.13 -18.85
N GLY A 290 -2.29 -0.27 -19.87
CA GLY A 290 -3.32 0.77 -19.88
C GLY A 290 -4.75 0.27 -19.65
N TRP A 291 -5.09 -0.92 -20.14
CA TRP A 291 -6.42 -1.52 -19.89
C TRP A 291 -6.66 -1.76 -18.39
N LEU A 292 -5.61 -2.17 -17.66
CA LEU A 292 -5.69 -2.43 -16.23
C LEU A 292 -5.85 -1.12 -15.43
N GLN A 293 -5.14 -0.06 -15.85
CA GLN A 293 -5.29 1.28 -15.28
C GLN A 293 -6.72 1.79 -15.44
N THR A 294 -7.34 1.57 -16.62
CA THR A 294 -8.74 1.95 -16.88
C THR A 294 -9.72 1.16 -16.00
N VAL A 295 -9.53 -0.15 -15.90
CA VAL A 295 -10.37 -1.02 -15.04
C VAL A 295 -10.25 -0.63 -13.57
N SER A 296 -9.05 -0.26 -13.12
CA SER A 296 -8.81 0.13 -11.72
C SER A 296 -9.64 1.34 -11.28
N GLN A 297 -9.93 2.26 -12.19
CA GLN A 297 -10.72 3.48 -11.91
C GLN A 297 -12.19 3.19 -11.53
N ILE A 298 -12.70 2.00 -11.85
CA ILE A 298 -14.06 1.60 -11.47
C ILE A 298 -14.16 1.33 -9.97
N PHE A 299 -13.05 0.96 -9.33
CA PHE A 299 -13.04 0.53 -7.94
C PHE A 299 -12.93 1.71 -6.97
N PRO A 300 -13.82 1.81 -5.98
CA PRO A 300 -13.76 2.86 -4.96
C PRO A 300 -12.46 2.80 -4.13
N LEU A 301 -11.84 1.63 -3.99
CA LEU A 301 -10.58 1.46 -3.28
C LEU A 301 -9.43 2.20 -3.97
N ARG A 302 -9.42 2.29 -5.31
CA ARG A 302 -8.42 3.07 -6.06
C ARG A 302 -8.47 4.54 -5.64
N HIS A 303 -9.64 5.13 -5.64
CA HIS A 303 -9.82 6.55 -5.30
C HIS A 303 -9.52 6.85 -3.82
N MET A 304 -9.90 5.92 -2.93
CA MET A 304 -9.53 6.04 -1.53
C MET A 304 -8.02 5.94 -1.35
N ASN A 305 -7.36 4.97 -1.98
CA ASN A 305 -5.92 4.78 -1.89
C ASN A 305 -5.14 5.98 -2.42
N ASP A 306 -5.49 6.47 -3.62
CA ASP A 306 -4.86 7.63 -4.23
C ASP A 306 -5.02 8.87 -3.35
N GLY A 307 -6.23 9.15 -2.85
CA GLY A 307 -6.46 10.27 -1.94
C GLY A 307 -5.72 10.14 -0.61
N MET A 308 -5.64 8.92 -0.05
CA MET A 308 -4.86 8.69 1.16
C MET A 308 -3.35 8.91 0.91
N GLN A 309 -2.80 8.47 -0.22
CA GLN A 309 -1.41 8.73 -0.60
C GLN A 309 -1.15 10.22 -0.82
N ASP A 310 -2.05 10.90 -1.53
CA ASP A 310 -1.91 12.31 -1.88
C ASP A 310 -1.85 13.21 -0.65
N PHE A 311 -2.63 12.90 0.40
CA PHE A 311 -2.69 13.74 1.59
C PHE A 311 -1.79 13.27 2.74
N LEU A 312 -1.65 11.96 2.97
CA LEU A 312 -0.78 11.48 4.06
C LEU A 312 0.70 11.66 3.75
N VAL A 313 1.08 11.54 2.47
CA VAL A 313 2.49 11.41 2.09
C VAL A 313 2.93 12.47 1.07
N ARG A 314 2.18 12.68 -0.01
CA ARG A 314 2.57 13.60 -1.09
C ARG A 314 2.33 15.07 -0.78
N GLY A 315 1.50 15.38 0.22
CA GLY A 315 1.24 16.76 0.66
C GLY A 315 0.46 17.61 -0.34
N LYS A 316 -0.37 17.00 -1.20
CA LYS A 316 -1.19 17.72 -2.17
C LYS A 316 -2.18 18.68 -1.50
N GLY A 317 -2.55 19.74 -2.20
CA GLY A 317 -3.49 20.76 -1.74
C GLY A 317 -4.96 20.29 -1.76
N ILE A 318 -5.85 21.18 -1.27
CA ILE A 318 -7.28 20.90 -1.11
C ILE A 318 -7.99 20.61 -2.45
N GLU A 319 -7.46 21.11 -3.58
CA GLU A 319 -8.04 20.86 -4.89
C GLU A 319 -8.02 19.37 -5.25
N ALA A 320 -7.03 18.62 -4.79
CA ALA A 320 -6.94 17.18 -5.00
C ALA A 320 -8.02 16.37 -4.24
N LEU A 321 -8.72 17.00 -3.27
CA LEU A 321 -9.76 16.36 -2.47
C LEU A 321 -11.06 16.15 -3.26
N VAL A 322 -11.35 16.99 -4.25
CA VAL A 322 -12.66 17.06 -4.90
C VAL A 322 -12.98 15.75 -5.64
N VAL A 323 -12.06 15.27 -6.47
CA VAL A 323 -12.29 14.11 -7.33
C VAL A 323 -12.49 12.82 -6.53
N PRO A 324 -11.56 12.41 -5.64
CA PRO A 324 -11.74 11.17 -4.87
C PRO A 324 -12.98 11.23 -3.96
N SER A 325 -13.26 12.38 -3.34
CA SER A 325 -14.43 12.54 -2.49
C SER A 325 -15.74 12.45 -3.27
N ALA A 326 -15.83 13.11 -4.42
CA ALA A 326 -17.03 13.07 -5.26
C ALA A 326 -17.34 11.63 -5.74
N ILE A 327 -16.32 10.89 -6.16
CA ILE A 327 -16.47 9.51 -6.61
C ILE A 327 -16.90 8.60 -5.45
N LEU A 328 -16.27 8.71 -4.28
CA LEU A 328 -16.61 7.90 -3.11
C LEU A 328 -18.02 8.19 -2.59
N ILE A 329 -18.45 9.47 -2.58
CA ILE A 329 -19.81 9.86 -2.20
C ILE A 329 -20.80 9.33 -3.24
N GLY A 330 -20.54 9.53 -4.53
CA GLY A 330 -21.39 9.03 -5.62
C GLY A 330 -21.57 7.52 -5.55
N PHE A 331 -20.48 6.78 -5.32
CA PHE A 331 -20.50 5.34 -5.13
C PHE A 331 -21.33 4.94 -3.91
N THR A 332 -21.14 5.62 -2.78
CA THR A 332 -21.93 5.39 -1.56
C THR A 332 -23.41 5.58 -1.79
N LEU A 333 -23.80 6.64 -2.47
CA LEU A 333 -25.21 6.94 -2.75
C LEU A 333 -25.84 5.89 -3.69
N VAL A 334 -25.15 5.53 -4.77
CA VAL A 334 -25.65 4.54 -5.74
C VAL A 334 -25.78 3.16 -5.10
N VAL A 335 -24.68 2.66 -4.52
CA VAL A 335 -24.68 1.31 -3.91
C VAL A 335 -25.57 1.27 -2.68
N GLY A 336 -25.57 2.32 -1.86
CA GLY A 336 -26.44 2.43 -0.70
C GLY A 336 -27.92 2.44 -1.09
N PHE A 337 -28.29 3.19 -2.16
CA PHE A 337 -29.66 3.18 -2.68
C PHE A 337 -30.06 1.78 -3.16
N VAL A 338 -29.23 1.12 -3.94
CA VAL A 338 -29.50 -0.25 -4.40
C VAL A 338 -29.64 -1.20 -3.21
N ALA A 339 -28.73 -1.11 -2.24
CA ALA A 339 -28.76 -1.94 -1.04
C ALA A 339 -30.09 -1.75 -0.27
N THR A 340 -30.55 -0.52 -0.07
CA THR A 340 -31.81 -0.26 0.64
C THR A 340 -33.04 -0.77 -0.12
N ARG A 341 -33.00 -0.81 -1.47
CA ARG A 341 -34.09 -1.37 -2.29
C ARG A 341 -34.14 -2.89 -2.27
N VAL A 342 -32.98 -3.54 -2.16
CA VAL A 342 -32.88 -5.01 -2.09
C VAL A 342 -33.06 -5.53 -0.67
N PHE A 343 -32.77 -4.70 0.32
CA PHE A 343 -32.83 -5.11 1.74
C PHE A 343 -34.28 -5.40 2.19
N ARG A 344 -34.50 -6.65 2.61
CA ARG A 344 -35.79 -7.08 3.17
C ARG A 344 -35.66 -7.25 4.67
N TRP A 345 -36.59 -6.60 5.42
CA TRP A 345 -36.68 -6.70 6.86
C TRP A 345 -37.39 -7.99 7.32
N ASP A 346 -38.17 -8.60 6.43
CA ASP A 346 -39.16 -9.65 6.72
C ASP A 346 -38.70 -11.07 6.33
N SER A 347 -37.46 -11.30 5.93
CA SER A 347 -37.00 -12.62 5.46
C SER A 347 -36.06 -13.30 6.46
#